data_4f34fe084b8daefdf02a6ffcafaa1f2f
#
_entry.id   4f34fe084b8daefdf02a6ffcafaa1f2f
#
_cell.length_a   1.000
_cell.length_b   1.000
_cell.length_c   1.000
_cell.angle_alpha   90.00
_cell.angle_beta   90.00
_cell.angle_gamma   90.00
#
_symmetry.space_group_name_H-M   'P 1'
#
loop_
_entity.id
_entity.type
_entity.pdbx_description
1 polymer ?
#
loop_
_entity_poly.entity_id
_entity_poly.type
_entity_poly.pdbx_seq_one_letter_code
_entity_poly.pdbx_strand_id
1 'polypeptide(L)' 'PLPDGACAQIYAPVCGQVGSQTRRFANECEMVRAGGHRVADGQCMGGAN' A
#
# COMPACT_ATOMS: atom_id res chain seq x y z
N PRO A 1 -6.73 -2.25 -20.30
CA PRO A 1 -5.54 -2.33 -19.48
C PRO A 1 -4.86 -0.98 -19.31
N LEU A 2 -4.22 -0.82 -18.19
CA LEU A 2 -3.57 0.43 -17.86
C LEU A 2 -2.17 0.45 -18.44
N PRO A 3 -1.64 1.65 -18.75
CA PRO A 3 -0.24 1.76 -19.14
C PRO A 3 0.67 1.32 -18.01
N ASP A 4 1.89 0.95 -18.38
CA ASP A 4 2.89 0.57 -17.40
C ASP A 4 3.07 1.70 -16.39
N GLY A 5 3.10 1.33 -15.12
CA GLY A 5 3.32 2.30 -14.07
C GLY A 5 2.09 3.03 -13.62
N ALA A 6 0.97 2.83 -14.28
CA ALA A 6 -0.27 3.47 -13.88
C ALA A 6 -1.11 2.52 -13.04
N CYS A 7 -1.83 3.07 -12.09
CA CYS A 7 -2.71 2.29 -11.24
C CYS A 7 -4.15 2.72 -11.46
N ALA A 8 -5.06 1.77 -11.37
CA ALA A 8 -6.48 2.09 -11.41
C ALA A 8 -6.80 2.96 -10.20
N GLN A 9 -7.73 3.89 -10.38
CA GLN A 9 -8.11 4.76 -9.30
C GLN A 9 -9.22 4.11 -8.48
N ILE A 10 -8.84 3.06 -7.80
CA ILE A 10 -9.72 2.29 -6.93
C ILE A 10 -9.25 2.49 -5.51
N TYR A 11 -10.16 2.87 -4.63
CA TYR A 11 -9.78 3.03 -3.24
C TYR A 11 -10.11 1.74 -2.49
N ALA A 12 -9.09 0.91 -2.30
CA ALA A 12 -9.18 -0.33 -1.56
C ALA A 12 -7.94 -0.42 -0.67
N PRO A 13 -7.92 0.35 0.42
CA PRO A 13 -6.68 0.57 1.17
C PRO A 13 -6.07 -0.72 1.69
N VAL A 14 -4.75 -0.77 1.61
CA VAL A 14 -3.97 -1.90 2.10
C VAL A 14 -2.83 -1.37 2.96
N CYS A 15 -2.35 -2.21 3.85
CA CYS A 15 -1.20 -1.89 4.65
C CYS A 15 0.03 -2.51 4.01
N GLY A 16 1.05 -1.71 3.79
CA GLY A 16 2.27 -2.19 3.17
C GLY A 16 3.49 -1.66 3.87
N GLN A 17 4.60 -2.34 3.66
CA GLN A 17 5.86 -1.94 4.25
C GLN A 17 6.85 -1.60 3.15
N VAL A 18 7.43 -0.42 3.26
CA VAL A 18 8.47 0.06 2.34
C VAL A 18 9.70 0.30 3.19
N GLY A 19 10.74 -0.50 2.96
CA GLY A 19 11.92 -0.41 3.80
C GLY A 19 11.56 -0.73 5.24
N SER A 20 11.83 0.20 6.13
CA SER A 20 11.52 0.01 7.55
C SER A 20 10.24 0.71 7.95
N GLN A 21 9.50 1.26 7.00
CA GLN A 21 8.28 2.01 7.30
C GLN A 21 7.04 1.22 6.90
N THR A 22 6.04 1.24 7.76
CA THR A 22 4.75 0.63 7.50
C THR A 22 3.76 1.75 7.24
N ARG A 23 3.06 1.68 6.11
CA ARG A 23 2.18 2.75 5.66
C ARG A 23 0.92 2.17 5.07
N ARG A 24 -0.13 3.00 5.04
CA ARG A 24 -1.36 2.63 4.36
C ARG A 24 -1.37 3.24 2.96
N PHE A 25 -1.69 2.41 1.99
CA PHE A 25 -1.74 2.83 0.60
C PHE A 25 -3.18 2.79 0.11
N ALA A 26 -3.47 3.58 -0.91
CA ALA A 26 -4.81 3.67 -1.45
C ALA A 26 -5.28 2.35 -2.05
N ASN A 27 -4.35 1.57 -2.58
CA ASN A 27 -4.65 0.23 -3.08
C ASN A 27 -3.34 -0.52 -3.23
N GLU A 28 -3.46 -1.80 -3.56
CA GLU A 28 -2.27 -2.64 -3.67
C GLU A 28 -1.34 -2.18 -4.79
N CYS A 29 -1.90 -1.67 -5.88
CA CYS A 29 -1.09 -1.19 -6.98
C CYS A 29 -0.19 -0.06 -6.54
N GLU A 30 -0.73 0.88 -5.77
CA GLU A 30 0.08 2.00 -5.27
C GLU A 30 1.17 1.50 -4.34
N MET A 31 0.85 0.50 -3.53
CA MET A 31 1.83 -0.08 -2.63
C MET A 31 2.99 -0.70 -3.42
N VAL A 32 2.67 -1.48 -4.44
CA VAL A 32 3.70 -2.12 -5.25
C VAL A 32 4.55 -1.09 -5.97
N ARG A 33 3.93 -0.03 -6.46
CA ARG A 33 4.65 1.04 -7.13
C ARG A 33 5.67 1.70 -6.22
N ALA A 34 5.33 1.78 -4.94
CA ALA A 34 6.23 2.39 -3.96
C ALA A 34 7.35 1.44 -3.53
N GLY A 35 7.35 0.22 -4.05
CA GLY A 35 8.35 -0.77 -3.68
C GLY A 35 8.01 -1.50 -2.39
N GLY A 36 6.75 -1.45 -1.99
CA GLY A 36 6.34 -2.08 -0.75
C GLY A 36 5.79 -3.48 -0.94
N HIS A 37 5.54 -4.13 0.18
CA HIS A 37 4.89 -5.43 0.18
C HIS A 37 3.79 -5.44 1.24
N ARG A 38 2.80 -6.30 1.02
CA ARG A 38 1.62 -6.35 1.87
C ARG A 38 1.96 -6.90 3.24
N VAL A 39 1.46 -6.25 4.26
CA VAL A 39 1.58 -6.75 5.64
C VAL A 39 0.19 -6.72 6.27
N ALA A 40 0.08 -7.29 7.46
CA ALA A 40 -1.21 -7.35 8.14
C ALA A 40 -1.69 -5.94 8.48
N ASP A 41 -3.00 -5.74 8.40
CA ASP A 41 -3.57 -4.44 8.69
C ASP A 41 -3.22 -3.93 10.09
N GLY A 42 -3.07 -4.83 11.03
CA GLY A 42 -2.69 -4.45 12.37
C GLY A 42 -1.36 -3.73 12.45
N GLN A 43 -0.49 -3.97 11.48
CA GLN A 43 0.79 -3.29 11.46
C GLN A 43 0.62 -1.79 11.25
N CYS A 44 -0.34 -1.40 10.45
CA CYS A 44 -0.63 0.01 10.23
C CYS A 44 -1.43 0.61 11.35
N MET A 45 -2.37 -0.14 11.88
CA MET A 45 -3.28 0.37 12.88
C MET A 45 -2.60 0.60 14.22
N GLY A 46 -1.57 -0.17 14.49
CA GLY A 46 -0.89 -0.08 15.77
C GLY A 46 -0.34 1.30 16.07
N GLY A 47 0.07 2.02 15.06
CA GLY A 47 0.61 3.34 15.25
C GLY A 47 -0.42 4.44 15.17
N ALA A 48 -1.61 4.12 14.73
CA ALA A 48 -2.61 5.14 14.44
C ALA A 48 -3.32 5.65 15.68
N ASN A 49 -3.16 4.97 16.74
CA ASN A 49 -3.87 5.38 17.96
C ASN A 49 -2.98 6.04 18.95
#